data_5fce1074a293b8e515df8eb01b91840f
#
_entry.id   5fce1074a293b8e515df8eb01b91840f
#
_cell.length_a   1.000
_cell.length_b   1.000
_cell.length_c   1.000
_cell.angle_alpha   90.00
_cell.angle_beta   90.00
_cell.angle_gamma   90.00
#
_symmetry.space_group_name_H-M   'P 1'
#
loop_
_entity.id
_entity.type
_entity.pdbx_description
1 polymer ?
#
loop_
_entity_poly.entity_id
_entity_poly.type
_entity_poly.pdbx_seq_one_letter_code
_entity_poly.pdbx_strand_id
1 'polypeptide(L)'
;MKPRRVVVTGLGALTPIGNTLSAYWEGLLSGTSGAAPITYFDPTLFKTQFACELKNFDPLDHFDRKEARKYDRFAQYALVSVAEAIEDSQLQLDTVDKDRVGVIWGAGIGGLETFQNEVLSFAAGNENPRFNPFFIPKMIADIAPGLISIKYGFRGPNFATVSACASASNAMIDALNYIRLGYSDVIVTGGSEAAVTKAGIGGFNAMHALSKRNEDPKTASRPFDKDRDGFVLGEGAGALILEAYEHAVARGATIYAELAGGGLSADAHHMTAPHPEGLGATKVMENCLRDATLDPTEVDAINMHGTSTPLGDIAESSAIVKVFGDHAYAMNINSTKSMTGHLLGAAGAVEAIASIMAIKHGVVPPTINHQTPDEEIDQKINFTFGKAQKRTVNVALSNTFGFGGHNACVLFKKIN
;
A
#
# COMPACT_ATOMS: atom_id res chain seq x y z
N MET A 1 9.09 30.71 3.69
CA MET A 1 8.69 30.37 2.32
C MET A 1 7.37 29.62 2.38
N LYS A 2 6.45 29.86 1.47
CA LYS A 2 5.24 29.02 1.33
C LYS A 2 5.68 27.62 0.86
N PRO A 3 5.20 26.53 1.48
CA PRO A 3 5.54 25.20 1.00
C PRO A 3 5.16 25.01 -0.47
N ARG A 4 5.98 24.27 -1.22
CA ARG A 4 5.68 23.94 -2.63
C ARG A 4 4.51 22.97 -2.67
N ARG A 5 3.63 23.11 -3.66
CA ARG A 5 2.59 22.10 -3.95
C ARG A 5 3.24 20.86 -4.54
N VAL A 6 2.68 19.70 -4.22
CA VAL A 6 3.20 18.40 -4.70
C VAL A 6 2.10 17.64 -5.41
N VAL A 7 2.39 17.19 -6.62
CA VAL A 7 1.42 16.53 -7.50
C VAL A 7 1.89 15.15 -7.92
N VAL A 8 0.94 14.30 -8.26
CA VAL A 8 1.17 12.95 -8.77
C VAL A 8 1.11 13.01 -10.29
N THR A 9 2.19 12.61 -10.96
CA THR A 9 2.31 12.65 -12.42
C THR A 9 2.47 11.29 -13.07
N GLY A 10 2.74 10.24 -12.28
CA GLY A 10 2.84 8.87 -12.79
C GLY A 10 2.43 7.86 -11.75
N LEU A 11 1.84 6.76 -12.20
CA LEU A 11 1.33 5.65 -11.39
C LEU A 11 1.76 4.32 -11.99
N GLY A 12 2.09 3.34 -11.13
CA GLY A 12 2.34 1.97 -11.54
C GLY A 12 1.87 1.00 -10.47
N ALA A 13 1.26 -0.11 -10.87
CA ALA A 13 0.64 -1.07 -9.96
C ALA A 13 0.92 -2.50 -10.38
N LEU A 14 1.38 -3.31 -9.42
CA LEU A 14 1.56 -4.75 -9.56
C LEU A 14 0.83 -5.41 -8.39
N THR A 15 -0.34 -6.01 -8.63
CA THR A 15 -1.26 -6.46 -7.59
C THR A 15 -1.86 -7.83 -7.89
N PRO A 16 -2.42 -8.55 -6.89
CA PRO A 16 -3.07 -9.83 -7.09
C PRO A 16 -4.28 -9.82 -8.04
N ILE A 17 -4.81 -8.63 -8.37
CA ILE A 17 -5.99 -8.45 -9.24
C ILE A 17 -5.66 -7.72 -10.55
N GLY A 18 -4.39 -7.41 -10.78
CA GLY A 18 -3.92 -6.78 -12.03
C GLY A 18 -2.45 -6.41 -11.95
N ASN A 19 -1.69 -6.75 -13.00
CA ASN A 19 -0.25 -6.54 -13.09
C ASN A 19 0.14 -5.20 -13.75
N THR A 20 -0.84 -4.37 -14.06
CA THR A 20 -0.67 -3.01 -14.56
C THR A 20 -1.70 -2.09 -13.90
N LEU A 21 -1.48 -0.78 -13.98
CA LEU A 21 -2.41 0.24 -13.48
C LEU A 21 -3.83 0.05 -14.04
N SER A 22 -3.95 -0.17 -15.35
CA SER A 22 -5.25 -0.38 -16.00
C SER A 22 -5.93 -1.66 -15.52
N ALA A 23 -5.21 -2.79 -15.50
CA ALA A 23 -5.75 -4.06 -15.04
C ALA A 23 -6.12 -4.03 -13.55
N TYR A 24 -5.31 -3.35 -12.73
CA TYR A 24 -5.62 -3.13 -11.32
C TYR A 24 -6.94 -2.34 -11.15
N TRP A 25 -7.09 -1.23 -11.88
CA TRP A 25 -8.30 -0.42 -11.81
C TRP A 25 -9.55 -1.18 -12.28
N GLU A 26 -9.46 -1.95 -13.36
CA GLU A 26 -10.53 -2.82 -13.85
C GLU A 26 -10.89 -3.89 -12.83
N GLY A 27 -9.89 -4.53 -12.21
CA GLY A 27 -10.06 -5.50 -11.13
C GLY A 27 -10.80 -4.91 -9.92
N LEU A 28 -10.46 -3.66 -9.53
CA LEU A 28 -11.13 -2.94 -8.47
C LEU A 28 -12.61 -2.65 -8.81
N LEU A 29 -12.89 -2.14 -10.00
CA LEU A 29 -14.26 -1.80 -10.41
C LEU A 29 -15.17 -3.02 -10.54
N SER A 30 -14.61 -4.15 -10.98
CA SER A 30 -15.34 -5.41 -11.13
C SER A 30 -15.54 -6.18 -9.81
N GLY A 31 -14.90 -5.74 -8.71
CA GLY A 31 -14.97 -6.46 -7.44
C GLY A 31 -14.24 -7.81 -7.48
N THR A 32 -13.11 -7.89 -8.18
CA THR A 32 -12.34 -9.13 -8.33
C THR A 32 -11.61 -9.49 -7.03
N SER A 33 -11.83 -10.70 -6.50
CA SER A 33 -11.03 -11.21 -5.39
C SER A 33 -9.72 -11.82 -5.87
N GLY A 34 -8.59 -11.35 -5.33
CA GLY A 34 -7.26 -11.89 -5.59
C GLY A 34 -6.92 -13.16 -4.80
N ALA A 35 -7.75 -13.51 -3.81
CA ALA A 35 -7.49 -14.64 -2.92
C ALA A 35 -7.68 -16.00 -3.64
N ALA A 36 -6.68 -16.88 -3.49
CA ALA A 36 -6.67 -18.22 -4.06
C ALA A 36 -5.79 -19.14 -3.19
N PRO A 37 -5.89 -20.47 -3.34
CA PRO A 37 -4.96 -21.39 -2.70
C PRO A 37 -3.50 -21.02 -2.99
N ILE A 38 -2.62 -21.14 -1.98
CA ILE A 38 -1.19 -20.86 -2.11
C ILE A 38 -0.55 -21.82 -3.14
N THR A 39 0.24 -21.27 -4.05
CA THR A 39 0.94 -22.04 -5.10
C THR A 39 2.45 -22.09 -4.90
N TYR A 40 3.04 -21.21 -4.12
CA TYR A 40 4.50 -21.09 -3.94
C TYR A 40 5.11 -22.21 -3.09
N PHE A 41 4.29 -22.87 -2.27
CA PHE A 41 4.71 -24.01 -1.44
C PHE A 41 3.51 -24.86 -1.03
N ASP A 42 3.73 -26.07 -0.53
CA ASP A 42 2.67 -26.91 0.04
C ASP A 42 2.16 -26.32 1.37
N PRO A 43 0.93 -25.80 1.44
CA PRO A 43 0.38 -25.17 2.62
C PRO A 43 -0.39 -26.14 3.54
N THR A 44 -0.40 -27.45 3.28
CA THR A 44 -1.27 -28.44 3.94
C THR A 44 -1.14 -28.43 5.48
N LEU A 45 0.05 -28.16 6.01
CA LEU A 45 0.31 -28.09 7.45
C LEU A 45 -0.01 -26.72 8.08
N PHE A 46 -0.38 -25.72 7.30
CA PHE A 46 -0.66 -24.37 7.78
C PHE A 46 -2.15 -24.20 8.08
N LYS A 47 -2.46 -23.36 9.09
CA LYS A 47 -3.86 -23.04 9.44
C LYS A 47 -4.54 -22.23 8.33
N THR A 48 -3.79 -21.37 7.62
CA THR A 48 -4.23 -20.63 6.45
C THR A 48 -3.53 -21.20 5.22
N GLN A 49 -4.30 -21.61 4.21
CA GLN A 49 -3.79 -22.30 3.02
C GLN A 49 -4.00 -21.49 1.73
N PHE A 50 -4.33 -20.22 1.85
CA PHE A 50 -4.60 -19.30 0.76
C PHE A 50 -3.95 -17.94 1.00
N ALA A 51 -3.76 -17.20 -0.08
CA ALA A 51 -3.21 -15.85 -0.07
C ALA A 51 -3.65 -15.10 -1.34
N CYS A 52 -3.36 -13.81 -1.39
CA CYS A 52 -3.44 -13.00 -2.60
C CYS A 52 -2.05 -12.91 -3.25
N GLU A 53 -1.63 -14.00 -3.90
CA GLU A 53 -0.40 -14.04 -4.72
C GLU A 53 -0.58 -13.27 -6.02
N LEU A 54 0.51 -12.74 -6.58
CA LEU A 54 0.50 -12.21 -7.95
C LEU A 54 0.13 -13.32 -8.95
N LYS A 55 -0.69 -12.98 -9.93
CA LYS A 55 -1.10 -13.90 -10.99
C LYS A 55 -0.30 -13.65 -12.27
N ASN A 56 0.16 -14.73 -12.91
CA ASN A 56 0.85 -14.64 -14.22
C ASN A 56 2.04 -13.67 -14.22
N PHE A 57 2.78 -13.60 -13.13
CA PHE A 57 4.01 -12.84 -13.03
C PHE A 57 5.22 -13.76 -13.21
N ASP A 58 5.97 -13.53 -14.28
CA ASP A 58 7.28 -14.15 -14.48
C ASP A 58 8.36 -13.05 -14.44
N PRO A 59 9.31 -13.10 -13.50
CA PRO A 59 10.38 -12.12 -13.45
C PRO A 59 11.23 -12.10 -14.73
N LEU A 60 11.23 -13.16 -15.53
CA LEU A 60 11.99 -13.23 -16.81
C LEU A 60 11.36 -12.40 -17.94
N ASP A 61 10.11 -11.96 -17.78
CA ASP A 61 9.49 -10.99 -18.71
C ASP A 61 10.05 -9.57 -18.49
N HIS A 62 10.69 -9.31 -17.34
CA HIS A 62 11.14 -7.98 -16.92
C HIS A 62 12.66 -7.87 -16.72
N PHE A 63 13.33 -9.00 -16.44
CA PHE A 63 14.75 -9.06 -16.09
C PHE A 63 15.44 -10.19 -16.83
N ASP A 64 16.71 -10.03 -17.15
CA ASP A 64 17.50 -11.19 -17.55
C ASP A 64 17.69 -12.17 -16.37
N ARG A 65 18.03 -13.44 -16.69
CA ARG A 65 18.21 -14.49 -15.65
C ARG A 65 19.26 -14.15 -14.60
N LYS A 66 20.27 -13.36 -14.96
CA LYS A 66 21.37 -13.00 -14.07
C LYS A 66 20.93 -11.91 -13.09
N GLU A 67 20.14 -10.94 -13.58
CA GLU A 67 19.54 -9.90 -12.76
C GLU A 67 18.47 -10.46 -11.82
N ALA A 68 17.51 -11.25 -12.35
CA ALA A 68 16.43 -11.84 -11.56
C ALA A 68 16.94 -12.63 -10.33
N ARG A 69 18.10 -13.31 -10.45
CA ARG A 69 18.72 -14.05 -9.34
C ARG A 69 19.34 -13.16 -8.25
N LYS A 70 19.63 -11.89 -8.56
CA LYS A 70 20.25 -10.96 -7.62
C LYS A 70 19.23 -10.24 -6.74
N TYR A 71 17.94 -10.26 -7.10
CA TYR A 71 16.88 -9.53 -6.43
C TYR A 71 15.93 -10.49 -5.71
N ASP A 72 15.50 -10.13 -4.50
CA ASP A 72 14.35 -10.76 -3.86
C ASP A 72 13.07 -10.30 -4.56
N ARG A 73 11.98 -11.06 -4.45
CA ARG A 73 10.71 -10.74 -5.10
C ARG A 73 10.18 -9.35 -4.77
N PHE A 74 10.30 -8.88 -3.51
CA PHE A 74 9.82 -7.54 -3.16
C PHE A 74 10.54 -6.44 -3.93
N ALA A 75 11.85 -6.60 -4.18
CA ALA A 75 12.64 -5.67 -4.98
C ALA A 75 12.34 -5.78 -6.48
N GLN A 76 12.05 -6.99 -6.98
CA GLN A 76 11.57 -7.18 -8.36
C GLN A 76 10.23 -6.45 -8.58
N TYR A 77 9.29 -6.58 -7.65
CA TYR A 77 7.99 -5.92 -7.71
C TYR A 77 8.13 -4.40 -7.70
N ALA A 78 9.03 -3.86 -6.86
CA ALA A 78 9.35 -2.44 -6.85
C ALA A 78 9.83 -1.96 -8.22
N LEU A 79 10.81 -2.65 -8.81
CA LEU A 79 11.39 -2.26 -10.10
C LEU A 79 10.38 -2.32 -11.25
N VAL A 80 9.44 -3.28 -11.23
CA VAL A 80 8.40 -3.41 -12.25
C VAL A 80 7.36 -2.31 -12.12
N SER A 81 6.83 -2.07 -10.92
CA SER A 81 5.85 -1.00 -10.70
C SER A 81 6.42 0.40 -10.95
N VAL A 82 7.69 0.62 -10.60
CA VAL A 82 8.38 1.89 -10.90
C VAL A 82 8.60 2.08 -12.39
N ALA A 83 8.89 1.02 -13.14
CA ALA A 83 9.04 1.13 -14.60
C ALA A 83 7.75 1.63 -15.25
N GLU A 84 6.59 1.08 -14.86
CA GLU A 84 5.28 1.56 -15.31
C GLU A 84 5.03 3.01 -14.89
N ALA A 85 5.30 3.37 -13.63
CA ALA A 85 5.07 4.74 -13.15
C ALA A 85 5.93 5.79 -13.86
N ILE A 86 7.19 5.45 -14.20
CA ILE A 86 8.08 6.34 -14.96
C ILE A 86 7.57 6.51 -16.39
N GLU A 87 7.17 5.41 -17.04
CA GLU A 87 6.58 5.45 -18.39
C GLU A 87 5.29 6.28 -18.39
N ASP A 88 4.39 6.03 -17.46
CA ASP A 88 3.12 6.76 -17.31
C ASP A 88 3.35 8.26 -17.05
N SER A 89 4.35 8.61 -16.26
CA SER A 89 4.71 10.01 -15.98
C SER A 89 5.26 10.78 -17.17
N GLN A 90 5.76 10.08 -18.18
CA GLN A 90 6.49 10.65 -19.31
C GLN A 90 7.71 11.52 -18.90
N LEU A 91 8.32 11.21 -17.74
CA LEU A 91 9.49 11.91 -17.24
C LEU A 91 10.67 11.72 -18.19
N GLN A 92 11.22 12.82 -18.68
CA GLN A 92 12.32 12.79 -19.66
C GLN A 92 13.65 12.48 -18.97
N LEU A 93 14.01 11.20 -18.93
CA LEU A 93 15.18 10.69 -18.18
C LEU A 93 16.54 11.24 -18.67
N ASP A 94 16.61 11.70 -19.93
CA ASP A 94 17.83 12.26 -20.51
C ASP A 94 18.07 13.72 -20.14
N THR A 95 17.02 14.45 -19.77
CA THR A 95 17.08 15.91 -19.53
C THR A 95 16.76 16.29 -18.09
N VAL A 96 16.11 15.42 -17.31
CA VAL A 96 15.82 15.70 -15.90
C VAL A 96 17.10 15.79 -15.09
N ASP A 97 17.19 16.76 -14.21
CA ASP A 97 18.29 16.85 -13.24
C ASP A 97 18.24 15.70 -12.25
N LYS A 98 19.04 14.67 -12.48
CA LYS A 98 19.06 13.44 -11.68
C LYS A 98 19.51 13.67 -10.23
N ASP A 99 20.19 14.76 -9.92
CA ASP A 99 20.54 15.13 -8.56
C ASP A 99 19.34 15.70 -7.79
N ARG A 100 18.28 16.07 -8.52
CA ARG A 100 17.00 16.55 -7.98
C ARG A 100 15.90 15.49 -7.99
N VAL A 101 16.19 14.25 -8.43
CA VAL A 101 15.25 13.11 -8.39
C VAL A 101 15.63 12.19 -7.24
N GLY A 102 14.77 12.09 -6.24
CA GLY A 102 14.93 11.19 -5.09
C GLY A 102 14.14 9.88 -5.26
N VAL A 103 14.45 8.91 -4.38
CA VAL A 103 13.71 7.66 -4.24
C VAL A 103 13.46 7.39 -2.75
N ILE A 104 12.20 7.42 -2.32
CA ILE A 104 11.79 7.10 -0.94
C ILE A 104 10.75 5.99 -1.02
N TRP A 105 11.06 4.81 -0.46
CA TRP A 105 10.32 3.58 -0.72
C TRP A 105 9.93 2.86 0.56
N GLY A 106 8.70 2.35 0.63
CA GLY A 106 8.18 1.60 1.76
C GLY A 106 8.38 0.08 1.58
N ALA A 107 8.89 -0.60 2.60
CA ALA A 107 8.87 -2.05 2.71
C ALA A 107 8.69 -2.43 4.19
N GLY A 108 7.71 -3.28 4.49
CA GLY A 108 7.43 -3.66 5.88
C GLY A 108 8.40 -4.68 6.43
N ILE A 109 8.79 -5.67 5.63
CA ILE A 109 9.65 -6.79 6.02
C ILE A 109 10.90 -6.87 5.14
N GLY A 110 10.76 -6.63 3.83
CA GLY A 110 11.85 -6.79 2.86
C GLY A 110 12.02 -8.24 2.41
N GLY A 111 13.26 -8.71 2.21
CA GLY A 111 13.59 -9.99 1.58
C GLY A 111 13.38 -11.22 2.46
N LEU A 112 12.16 -11.44 2.94
CA LEU A 112 11.81 -12.55 3.83
C LEU A 112 12.03 -13.91 3.18
N GLU A 113 11.74 -14.07 1.89
CA GLU A 113 11.96 -15.31 1.16
C GLU A 113 13.46 -15.64 1.07
N THR A 114 14.27 -14.65 0.74
CA THR A 114 15.72 -14.81 0.72
C THR A 114 16.25 -15.23 2.09
N PHE A 115 15.83 -14.56 3.16
CA PHE A 115 16.23 -14.93 4.52
C PHE A 115 15.84 -16.37 4.86
N GLN A 116 14.58 -16.73 4.65
CA GLN A 116 14.08 -18.09 4.89
C GLN A 116 14.92 -19.14 4.15
N ASN A 117 15.15 -18.95 2.85
CA ASN A 117 15.82 -19.92 2.01
C ASN A 117 17.31 -20.09 2.38
N GLU A 118 18.01 -19.00 2.69
CA GLU A 118 19.42 -19.07 3.12
C GLU A 118 19.58 -19.78 4.47
N VAL A 119 18.69 -19.49 5.44
CA VAL A 119 18.71 -20.16 6.76
C VAL A 119 18.39 -21.66 6.63
N LEU A 120 17.39 -22.02 5.83
CA LEU A 120 17.06 -23.43 5.57
C LEU A 120 18.21 -24.15 4.86
N SER A 121 18.86 -23.52 3.90
CA SER A 121 20.01 -24.07 3.19
C SER A 121 21.22 -24.29 4.12
N PHE A 122 21.49 -23.33 5.01
CA PHE A 122 22.53 -23.45 6.03
C PHE A 122 22.26 -24.62 6.97
N ALA A 123 21.05 -24.74 7.51
CA ALA A 123 20.66 -25.82 8.41
C ALA A 123 20.76 -27.20 7.72
N ALA A 124 20.24 -27.32 6.48
CA ALA A 124 20.33 -28.56 5.70
C ALA A 124 21.77 -28.94 5.29
N GLY A 125 22.66 -27.97 5.19
CA GLY A 125 24.06 -28.13 4.83
C GLY A 125 24.99 -28.47 6.01
N ASN A 126 24.48 -29.01 7.12
CA ASN A 126 25.22 -29.27 8.35
C ASN A 126 25.92 -28.00 8.88
N GLU A 127 25.27 -26.89 8.85
CA GLU A 127 25.76 -25.59 9.33
C GLU A 127 27.07 -25.12 8.65
N ASN A 128 27.29 -25.58 7.40
CA ASN A 128 28.42 -25.09 6.63
C ASN A 128 28.16 -23.64 6.20
N PRO A 129 28.99 -22.64 6.56
CA PRO A 129 28.73 -21.23 6.35
C PRO A 129 28.93 -20.79 4.89
N ARG A 130 28.29 -21.46 3.98
CA ARG A 130 28.25 -21.11 2.53
C ARG A 130 26.96 -20.37 2.21
N PHE A 131 26.95 -19.06 2.47
CA PHE A 131 25.84 -18.18 2.10
C PHE A 131 26.02 -17.62 0.70
N ASN A 132 24.90 -17.26 0.07
CA ASN A 132 24.90 -16.54 -1.19
C ASN A 132 25.57 -15.16 -1.00
N PRO A 133 26.52 -14.72 -1.85
CA PRO A 133 27.14 -13.39 -1.74
C PRO A 133 26.15 -12.23 -1.77
N PHE A 134 24.97 -12.44 -2.35
CA PHE A 134 23.90 -11.46 -2.40
C PHE A 134 22.88 -11.59 -1.25
N PHE A 135 23.10 -12.48 -0.28
CA PHE A 135 22.16 -12.72 0.82
C PHE A 135 21.75 -11.44 1.52
N ILE A 136 22.72 -10.72 2.09
CA ILE A 136 22.43 -9.48 2.81
C ILE A 136 21.83 -8.40 1.90
N PRO A 137 22.44 -8.08 0.74
CA PRO A 137 21.82 -7.10 -0.19
C PRO A 137 20.41 -7.46 -0.64
N LYS A 138 20.06 -8.73 -0.81
CA LYS A 138 18.72 -9.14 -1.19
C LYS A 138 17.70 -9.01 -0.04
N MET A 139 18.17 -9.15 1.21
CA MET A 139 17.30 -9.21 2.38
C MET A 139 16.90 -7.82 2.89
N ILE A 140 17.81 -6.85 2.87
CA ILE A 140 17.58 -5.54 3.49
C ILE A 140 16.51 -4.72 2.77
N ALA A 141 15.65 -4.06 3.55
CA ALA A 141 14.50 -3.33 3.02
C ALA A 141 14.88 -2.14 2.11
N ASP A 142 16.03 -1.53 2.36
CA ASP A 142 16.53 -0.37 1.63
C ASP A 142 17.14 -0.69 0.26
N ILE A 143 17.26 -1.98 -0.09
CA ILE A 143 17.78 -2.36 -1.41
C ILE A 143 16.85 -1.93 -2.54
N ALA A 144 15.54 -1.91 -2.33
CA ALA A 144 14.58 -1.53 -3.36
C ALA A 144 14.81 -0.08 -3.85
N PRO A 145 14.82 0.97 -3.00
CA PRO A 145 15.16 2.32 -3.45
C PRO A 145 16.58 2.42 -4.01
N GLY A 146 17.55 1.68 -3.47
CA GLY A 146 18.91 1.60 -4.00
C GLY A 146 18.95 1.09 -5.44
N LEU A 147 18.25 0.00 -5.75
CA LEU A 147 18.18 -0.57 -7.09
C LEU A 147 17.44 0.35 -8.08
N ILE A 148 16.37 1.02 -7.66
CA ILE A 148 15.67 2.03 -8.46
C ILE A 148 16.64 3.16 -8.83
N SER A 149 17.36 3.72 -7.84
CA SER A 149 18.38 4.75 -8.08
C SER A 149 19.45 4.30 -9.06
N ILE A 150 20.00 3.11 -8.88
CA ILE A 150 21.04 2.54 -9.76
C ILE A 150 20.51 2.41 -11.21
N LYS A 151 19.29 1.87 -11.37
CA LYS A 151 18.69 1.64 -12.69
C LYS A 151 18.49 2.92 -13.49
N TYR A 152 18.04 3.99 -12.83
CA TYR A 152 17.68 5.25 -13.51
C TYR A 152 18.72 6.37 -13.35
N GLY A 153 19.73 6.15 -12.51
CA GLY A 153 20.79 7.13 -12.23
C GLY A 153 20.32 8.29 -11.35
N PHE A 154 19.27 8.09 -10.53
CA PHE A 154 18.76 9.11 -9.62
C PHE A 154 19.69 9.28 -8.41
N ARG A 155 20.06 10.53 -8.07
CA ARG A 155 21.06 10.85 -7.05
C ARG A 155 20.56 11.80 -5.96
N GLY A 156 19.26 12.11 -5.94
CA GLY A 156 18.61 12.82 -4.84
C GLY A 156 18.50 11.96 -3.57
N PRO A 157 17.72 12.38 -2.57
CA PRO A 157 17.49 11.61 -1.35
C PRO A 157 17.07 10.16 -1.65
N ASN A 158 17.72 9.18 -0.99
CA ASN A 158 17.45 7.77 -1.23
C ASN A 158 17.46 7.01 0.10
N PHE A 159 16.31 6.48 0.50
CA PHE A 159 16.16 5.64 1.69
C PHE A 159 14.85 4.86 1.70
N ALA A 160 14.76 3.86 2.59
CA ALA A 160 13.53 3.12 2.85
C ALA A 160 12.85 3.59 4.14
N THR A 161 11.52 3.56 4.15
CA THR A 161 10.72 3.68 5.37
C THR A 161 10.24 2.30 5.81
N VAL A 162 10.37 2.01 7.11
CA VAL A 162 9.93 0.76 7.73
C VAL A 162 9.03 1.08 8.91
N SER A 163 7.73 0.90 8.72
CA SER A 163 6.67 1.11 9.73
C SER A 163 5.53 0.09 9.55
N ALA A 164 5.92 -1.16 9.34
CA ALA A 164 5.01 -2.28 9.06
C ALA A 164 4.03 -1.95 7.92
N CYS A 165 2.70 -2.07 8.15
CA CYS A 165 1.70 -1.83 7.12
C CYS A 165 1.62 -0.36 6.66
N ALA A 166 2.14 0.59 7.44
CA ALA A 166 2.15 2.01 7.11
C ALA A 166 3.37 2.45 6.28
N SER A 167 4.28 1.53 5.94
CA SER A 167 5.57 1.87 5.30
C SER A 167 5.42 2.70 4.03
N ALA A 168 4.57 2.30 3.09
CA ALA A 168 4.40 3.05 1.85
C ALA A 168 3.75 4.43 2.07
N SER A 169 2.80 4.55 3.00
CA SER A 169 2.20 5.85 3.34
C SER A 169 3.22 6.78 4.00
N ASN A 170 4.09 6.27 4.86
CA ASN A 170 5.20 7.04 5.40
C ASN A 170 6.17 7.48 4.30
N ALA A 171 6.50 6.60 3.35
CA ALA A 171 7.34 6.95 2.20
C ALA A 171 6.74 8.13 1.40
N MET A 172 5.43 8.10 1.13
CA MET A 172 4.74 9.20 0.45
C MET A 172 4.75 10.50 1.26
N ILE A 173 4.56 10.44 2.59
CA ILE A 173 4.59 11.62 3.48
C ILE A 173 6.00 12.21 3.55
N ASP A 174 7.04 11.38 3.65
CA ASP A 174 8.41 11.85 3.60
C ASP A 174 8.73 12.48 2.24
N ALA A 175 8.33 11.83 1.14
CA ALA A 175 8.49 12.37 -0.22
C ALA A 175 7.79 13.73 -0.38
N LEU A 176 6.54 13.86 0.12
CA LEU A 176 5.80 15.12 0.16
C LEU A 176 6.64 16.22 0.86
N ASN A 177 7.17 15.90 2.05
CA ASN A 177 7.91 16.86 2.85
C ASN A 177 9.25 17.25 2.19
N TYR A 178 9.99 16.31 1.60
CA TYR A 178 11.24 16.61 0.89
C TYR A 178 11.03 17.52 -0.30
N ILE A 179 9.95 17.33 -1.08
CA ILE A 179 9.61 18.22 -2.19
C ILE A 179 9.14 19.59 -1.67
N ARG A 180 8.26 19.62 -0.65
CA ARG A 180 7.78 20.87 -0.03
C ARG A 180 8.92 21.76 0.48
N LEU A 181 9.95 21.14 1.05
CA LEU A 181 11.14 21.81 1.59
C LEU A 181 12.18 22.15 0.50
N GLY A 182 11.97 21.71 -0.74
CA GLY A 182 12.85 22.02 -1.85
C GLY A 182 14.11 21.15 -1.95
N TYR A 183 14.20 20.03 -1.23
CA TYR A 183 15.32 19.09 -1.35
C TYR A 183 15.31 18.31 -2.67
N SER A 184 14.13 18.09 -3.25
CA SER A 184 13.94 17.42 -4.55
C SER A 184 12.89 18.14 -5.37
N ASP A 185 12.91 17.96 -6.68
CA ASP A 185 11.84 18.38 -7.58
C ASP A 185 10.94 17.23 -7.97
N VAL A 186 11.49 16.00 -8.00
CA VAL A 186 10.80 14.74 -8.30
C VAL A 186 11.20 13.71 -7.26
N ILE A 187 10.26 12.92 -6.79
CA ILE A 187 10.54 11.73 -5.97
C ILE A 187 9.73 10.54 -6.48
N VAL A 188 10.43 9.44 -6.75
CA VAL A 188 9.82 8.12 -6.94
C VAL A 188 9.51 7.57 -5.55
N THR A 189 8.25 7.27 -5.29
CA THR A 189 7.79 6.78 -3.98
C THR A 189 6.75 5.67 -4.15
N GLY A 190 6.44 5.01 -3.06
CA GLY A 190 5.50 3.89 -3.03
C GLY A 190 5.94 2.81 -2.07
N GLY A 191 5.66 1.57 -2.40
CA GLY A 191 6.08 0.44 -1.56
C GLY A 191 5.88 -0.90 -2.24
N SER A 192 6.63 -1.90 -1.76
CA SER A 192 6.57 -3.28 -2.25
C SER A 192 6.72 -4.28 -1.11
N GLU A 193 6.05 -5.43 -1.25
CA GLU A 193 6.15 -6.53 -0.29
C GLU A 193 5.95 -7.87 -0.97
N ALA A 194 6.68 -8.92 -0.51
CA ALA A 194 6.60 -10.29 -0.99
C ALA A 194 6.66 -11.29 0.18
N ALA A 195 5.71 -11.16 1.10
CA ALA A 195 5.71 -11.92 2.35
C ALA A 195 4.95 -13.25 2.29
N VAL A 196 4.40 -13.66 1.12
CA VAL A 196 3.74 -14.96 0.95
C VAL A 196 4.81 -16.05 0.88
N THR A 197 5.29 -16.44 2.05
CA THR A 197 6.32 -17.46 2.29
C THR A 197 5.90 -18.36 3.45
N LYS A 198 6.59 -19.50 3.64
CA LYS A 198 6.33 -20.37 4.80
C LYS A 198 6.49 -19.62 6.12
N ALA A 199 7.55 -18.80 6.23
CA ALA A 199 7.81 -17.99 7.43
C ALA A 199 6.74 -16.91 7.62
N GLY A 200 6.32 -16.22 6.56
CA GLY A 200 5.28 -15.19 6.61
C GLY A 200 3.91 -15.77 7.02
N ILE A 201 3.43 -16.77 6.30
CA ILE A 201 2.15 -17.44 6.65
C ILE A 201 2.22 -18.06 8.05
N GLY A 202 3.30 -18.76 8.37
CA GLY A 202 3.49 -19.38 9.69
C GLY A 202 3.53 -18.37 10.83
N GLY A 203 4.27 -17.28 10.65
CA GLY A 203 4.38 -16.21 11.65
C GLY A 203 3.06 -15.51 11.92
N PHE A 204 2.32 -15.10 10.88
CA PHE A 204 1.00 -14.49 11.04
C PHE A 204 -0.06 -15.47 11.56
N ASN A 205 0.03 -16.79 11.21
CA ASN A 205 -0.82 -17.82 11.81
C ASN A 205 -0.57 -17.99 13.32
N ALA A 206 0.68 -17.90 13.76
CA ALA A 206 1.05 -17.97 15.19
C ALA A 206 0.43 -16.83 16.00
N MET A 207 0.29 -15.66 15.38
CA MET A 207 -0.36 -14.47 15.96
C MET A 207 -1.89 -14.49 15.85
N HIS A 208 -2.48 -15.51 15.23
CA HIS A 208 -3.93 -15.58 14.92
C HIS A 208 -4.43 -14.37 14.09
N ALA A 209 -3.59 -13.80 13.25
CA ALA A 209 -3.90 -12.60 12.49
C ALA A 209 -4.54 -12.90 11.11
N LEU A 210 -4.33 -14.11 10.56
CA LEU A 210 -4.84 -14.50 9.26
C LEU A 210 -6.20 -15.20 9.36
N SER A 211 -7.06 -14.95 8.37
CA SER A 211 -8.28 -15.71 8.15
C SER A 211 -7.96 -17.20 7.90
N LYS A 212 -8.84 -18.07 8.36
CA LYS A 212 -8.74 -19.53 8.20
C LYS A 212 -9.86 -20.08 7.31
N ARG A 213 -10.51 -19.26 6.53
CA ARG A 213 -11.62 -19.65 5.64
C ARG A 213 -11.10 -20.40 4.40
N ASN A 214 -10.44 -21.55 4.63
CA ASN A 214 -9.81 -22.37 3.58
C ASN A 214 -10.81 -22.92 2.56
N GLU A 215 -12.07 -23.14 2.97
CA GLU A 215 -13.12 -23.67 2.11
C GLU A 215 -13.57 -22.67 1.04
N ASP A 216 -13.45 -21.37 1.31
CA ASP A 216 -13.85 -20.32 0.38
C ASP A 216 -12.90 -19.11 0.48
N PRO A 217 -11.68 -19.24 -0.07
CA PRO A 217 -10.68 -18.18 -0.02
C PRO A 217 -11.15 -16.83 -0.59
N LYS A 218 -11.99 -16.89 -1.65
CA LYS A 218 -12.45 -15.68 -2.34
C LYS A 218 -13.28 -14.75 -1.46
N THR A 219 -13.94 -15.29 -0.44
CA THR A 219 -14.76 -14.52 0.50
C THR A 219 -14.09 -14.30 1.86
N ALA A 220 -12.80 -14.68 2.00
CA ALA A 220 -12.11 -14.62 3.27
C ALA A 220 -11.79 -13.19 3.72
N SER A 221 -11.34 -12.33 2.79
CA SER A 221 -11.17 -10.89 3.10
C SER A 221 -12.54 -10.22 3.01
N ARG A 222 -13.12 -9.91 4.19
CA ARG A 222 -14.50 -9.41 4.35
C ARG A 222 -14.58 -8.26 5.37
N PRO A 223 -13.97 -7.11 5.06
CA PRO A 223 -13.99 -5.97 5.96
C PRO A 223 -15.42 -5.61 6.38
N PHE A 224 -15.58 -5.25 7.66
CA PHE A 224 -16.83 -4.79 8.29
C PHE A 224 -17.92 -5.88 8.43
N ASP A 225 -17.68 -7.08 7.94
CA ASP A 225 -18.59 -8.22 8.09
C ASP A 225 -18.48 -8.83 9.52
N LYS A 226 -19.60 -9.25 10.11
CA LYS A 226 -19.61 -9.85 11.45
C LYS A 226 -18.78 -11.12 11.55
N ASP A 227 -18.71 -11.91 10.46
CA ASP A 227 -18.02 -13.19 10.43
C ASP A 227 -16.56 -13.08 9.93
N ARG A 228 -15.96 -11.88 9.97
CA ARG A 228 -14.55 -11.69 9.65
C ARG A 228 -13.66 -12.30 10.72
N ASP A 229 -12.61 -12.99 10.32
CA ASP A 229 -11.76 -13.79 11.22
C ASP A 229 -10.25 -13.50 11.07
N GLY A 230 -9.88 -12.43 10.39
CA GLY A 230 -8.50 -12.02 10.14
C GLY A 230 -8.27 -11.57 8.72
N PHE A 231 -7.08 -11.03 8.45
CA PHE A 231 -6.76 -10.56 7.12
C PHE A 231 -6.31 -11.70 6.18
N VAL A 232 -6.36 -11.46 4.89
CA VAL A 232 -5.75 -12.32 3.85
C VAL A 232 -4.42 -11.69 3.44
N LEU A 233 -3.32 -12.44 3.59
CA LEU A 233 -1.99 -11.95 3.20
C LEU A 233 -1.92 -11.78 1.68
N GLY A 234 -1.44 -10.63 1.23
CA GLY A 234 -1.18 -10.32 -0.17
C GLY A 234 0.26 -9.89 -0.42
N GLU A 235 0.61 -9.78 -1.69
CA GLU A 235 1.91 -9.32 -2.16
C GLU A 235 1.77 -8.40 -3.37
N GLY A 236 2.81 -7.63 -3.68
CA GLY A 236 2.82 -6.73 -4.82
C GLY A 236 3.54 -5.42 -4.56
N ALA A 237 3.27 -4.43 -5.41
CA ALA A 237 3.84 -3.09 -5.32
C ALA A 237 2.91 -2.02 -5.89
N GLY A 238 3.06 -0.80 -5.38
CA GLY A 238 2.52 0.41 -5.96
C GLY A 238 3.59 1.48 -6.04
N ALA A 239 3.67 2.20 -7.16
CA ALA A 239 4.63 3.26 -7.41
C ALA A 239 3.93 4.55 -7.81
N LEU A 240 4.41 5.68 -7.29
CA LEU A 240 3.94 7.01 -7.61
C LEU A 240 5.14 7.89 -7.97
N ILE A 241 5.00 8.71 -8.99
CA ILE A 241 5.92 9.82 -9.28
C ILE A 241 5.32 11.08 -8.69
N LEU A 242 5.97 11.61 -7.65
CA LEU A 242 5.62 12.88 -7.04
C LEU A 242 6.50 13.99 -7.59
N GLU A 243 5.89 15.10 -7.97
CA GLU A 243 6.62 16.27 -8.49
C GLU A 243 6.19 17.56 -7.80
N ALA A 244 7.13 18.49 -7.70
CA ALA A 244 6.74 19.86 -7.44
C ALA A 244 5.80 20.35 -8.54
N TYR A 245 4.72 21.02 -8.19
CA TYR A 245 3.69 21.47 -9.14
C TYR A 245 4.28 22.31 -10.28
N GLU A 246 5.17 23.23 -9.95
CA GLU A 246 5.80 24.11 -10.93
C GLU A 246 6.68 23.34 -11.91
N HIS A 247 7.37 22.29 -11.44
CA HIS A 247 8.17 21.40 -12.29
C HIS A 247 7.27 20.60 -13.24
N ALA A 248 6.18 20.02 -12.74
CA ALA A 248 5.23 19.26 -13.54
C ALA A 248 4.58 20.12 -14.63
N VAL A 249 4.12 21.34 -14.28
CA VAL A 249 3.52 22.29 -15.23
C VAL A 249 4.52 22.73 -16.29
N ALA A 250 5.76 23.05 -15.90
CA ALA A 250 6.80 23.52 -16.83
C ALA A 250 7.14 22.48 -17.91
N ARG A 251 7.05 21.18 -17.61
CA ARG A 251 7.27 20.12 -18.59
C ARG A 251 5.99 19.62 -19.29
N GLY A 252 4.82 20.17 -18.97
CA GLY A 252 3.54 19.77 -19.55
C GLY A 252 3.06 18.39 -19.09
N ALA A 253 3.37 17.98 -17.86
CA ALA A 253 2.99 16.69 -17.32
C ALA A 253 1.47 16.53 -17.18
N THR A 254 0.97 15.33 -17.42
CA THR A 254 -0.37 14.94 -16.97
C THR A 254 -0.36 14.85 -15.45
N ILE A 255 -1.28 15.56 -14.78
CA ILE A 255 -1.39 15.55 -13.33
C ILE A 255 -2.66 14.77 -12.94
N TYR A 256 -2.48 13.74 -12.10
CA TYR A 256 -3.58 12.92 -11.60
C TYR A 256 -4.33 13.59 -10.44
N ALA A 257 -3.57 14.04 -9.46
CA ALA A 257 -4.07 14.69 -8.25
C ALA A 257 -2.93 15.45 -7.54
N GLU A 258 -3.27 16.31 -6.59
CA GLU A 258 -2.33 16.87 -5.61
C GLU A 258 -2.29 15.98 -4.37
N LEU A 259 -1.10 15.59 -3.92
CA LEU A 259 -0.89 15.05 -2.58
C LEU A 259 -0.85 16.27 -1.63
N ALA A 260 -2.03 16.59 -1.08
CA ALA A 260 -2.26 17.85 -0.38
C ALA A 260 -1.89 17.78 1.11
N GLY A 261 -1.92 16.59 1.71
CA GLY A 261 -1.59 16.42 3.13
C GLY A 261 -1.14 15.03 3.51
N GLY A 262 -0.40 14.97 4.61
CA GLY A 262 0.03 13.75 5.28
C GLY A 262 -0.11 13.83 6.79
N GLY A 263 -0.65 12.80 7.41
CA GLY A 263 -0.81 12.70 8.85
C GLY A 263 -0.06 11.50 9.40
N LEU A 264 0.56 11.66 10.56
CA LEU A 264 1.22 10.59 11.32
C LEU A 264 0.75 10.62 12.77
N SER A 265 0.61 9.44 13.38
CA SER A 265 0.36 9.28 14.81
C SER A 265 0.86 7.92 15.30
N ALA A 266 0.81 7.70 16.60
CA ALA A 266 1.07 6.39 17.21
C ALA A 266 -0.08 6.03 18.18
N ASP A 267 -0.45 4.75 18.22
CA ASP A 267 -1.43 4.24 19.21
C ASP A 267 -0.88 4.23 20.63
N ALA A 268 0.42 4.00 20.79
CA ALA A 268 1.11 3.88 22.09
C ALA A 268 0.37 2.95 23.05
N HIS A 269 -0.16 1.82 22.55
CA HIS A 269 -1.05 0.92 23.29
C HIS A 269 -0.54 -0.52 23.34
N HIS A 270 -0.43 -1.20 22.20
CA HIS A 270 -0.04 -2.61 22.09
C HIS A 270 0.75 -2.87 20.82
N MET A 271 1.56 -3.97 20.78
CA MET A 271 2.38 -4.31 19.62
C MET A 271 1.57 -4.58 18.33
N THR A 272 0.37 -5.13 18.46
CA THR A 272 -0.42 -5.60 17.30
C THR A 272 -1.89 -5.17 17.33
N ALA A 273 -2.44 -4.87 18.50
CA ALA A 273 -3.84 -4.43 18.63
C ALA A 273 -3.94 -2.90 18.52
N PRO A 274 -4.96 -2.37 17.82
CA PRO A 274 -5.23 -0.93 17.82
C PRO A 274 -5.65 -0.45 19.20
N HIS A 275 -5.55 0.85 19.45
CA HIS A 275 -6.15 1.43 20.66
C HIS A 275 -7.68 1.23 20.62
N PRO A 276 -8.30 0.66 21.66
CA PRO A 276 -9.74 0.29 21.62
C PRO A 276 -10.66 1.48 21.35
N GLU A 277 -10.28 2.69 21.76
CA GLU A 277 -11.04 3.90 21.47
C GLU A 277 -10.67 4.53 20.11
N GLY A 278 -9.78 3.93 19.31
CA GLY A 278 -9.34 4.44 18.02
C GLY A 278 -8.59 5.78 18.11
N LEU A 279 -7.88 6.06 19.23
CA LEU A 279 -7.24 7.37 19.45
C LEU A 279 -6.20 7.69 18.39
N GLY A 280 -5.32 6.72 18.04
CA GLY A 280 -4.32 6.91 17.00
C GLY A 280 -4.95 7.13 15.63
N ALA A 281 -5.97 6.33 15.28
CA ALA A 281 -6.70 6.45 14.03
C ALA A 281 -7.42 7.81 13.91
N THR A 282 -8.05 8.29 14.99
CA THR A 282 -8.65 9.63 15.05
C THR A 282 -7.58 10.69 14.82
N LYS A 283 -6.47 10.61 15.57
CA LYS A 283 -5.42 11.63 15.55
C LYS A 283 -4.71 11.74 14.21
N VAL A 284 -4.48 10.61 13.53
CA VAL A 284 -3.80 10.62 12.23
C VAL A 284 -4.65 11.31 11.16
N MET A 285 -5.97 11.08 11.13
CA MET A 285 -6.88 11.76 10.21
C MET A 285 -6.97 13.27 10.50
N GLU A 286 -7.10 13.67 11.78
CA GLU A 286 -7.05 15.08 12.18
C GLU A 286 -5.74 15.76 11.77
N ASN A 287 -4.60 15.08 11.96
CA ASN A 287 -3.29 15.60 11.56
C ASN A 287 -3.20 15.77 10.05
N CYS A 288 -3.73 14.81 9.27
CA CYS A 288 -3.74 14.87 7.81
C CYS A 288 -4.60 16.04 7.29
N LEU A 289 -5.81 16.21 7.81
CA LEU A 289 -6.70 17.32 7.46
C LEU A 289 -6.06 18.67 7.80
N ARG A 290 -5.43 18.78 8.97
CA ARG A 290 -4.73 19.99 9.39
C ARG A 290 -3.56 20.32 8.47
N ASP A 291 -2.74 19.32 8.08
CA ASP A 291 -1.61 19.50 7.15
C ASP A 291 -2.10 19.94 5.77
N ALA A 292 -3.23 19.38 5.29
CA ALA A 292 -3.86 19.79 4.05
C ALA A 292 -4.60 21.13 4.14
N THR A 293 -4.82 21.66 5.33
CA THR A 293 -5.65 22.87 5.59
C THR A 293 -7.07 22.71 5.00
N LEU A 294 -7.70 21.55 5.26
CA LEU A 294 -9.04 21.22 4.78
C LEU A 294 -9.99 20.97 5.94
N ASP A 295 -11.28 21.37 5.75
CA ASP A 295 -12.34 21.01 6.65
C ASP A 295 -12.75 19.54 6.45
N PRO A 296 -13.11 18.79 7.51
CA PRO A 296 -13.62 17.42 7.35
C PRO A 296 -14.74 17.27 6.34
N THR A 297 -15.61 18.29 6.19
CA THR A 297 -16.74 18.27 5.25
C THR A 297 -16.36 18.36 3.78
N GLU A 298 -15.08 18.61 3.46
CA GLU A 298 -14.59 18.63 2.07
C GLU A 298 -14.20 17.22 1.56
N VAL A 299 -14.13 16.21 2.44
CA VAL A 299 -13.73 14.84 2.08
C VAL A 299 -14.89 14.09 1.45
N ASP A 300 -14.68 13.54 0.26
CA ASP A 300 -15.68 12.79 -0.48
C ASP A 300 -15.57 11.27 -0.30
N ALA A 301 -14.34 10.77 -0.12
CA ALA A 301 -14.09 9.34 -0.03
C ALA A 301 -12.94 9.00 0.93
N ILE A 302 -13.04 7.83 1.57
CA ILE A 302 -11.97 7.25 2.40
C ILE A 302 -11.71 5.81 1.98
N ASN A 303 -10.47 5.50 1.62
CA ASN A 303 -9.98 4.12 1.56
C ASN A 303 -9.43 3.77 2.94
N MET A 304 -10.16 2.93 3.67
CA MET A 304 -9.81 2.53 5.03
C MET A 304 -8.65 1.55 5.04
N HIS A 305 -7.98 1.50 6.19
CA HIS A 305 -7.09 0.38 6.46
C HIS A 305 -7.85 -0.95 6.41
N GLY A 306 -8.99 -1.07 7.06
CA GLY A 306 -10.03 -2.08 6.86
C GLY A 306 -9.51 -3.48 6.51
N THR A 307 -8.77 -4.13 7.42
CA THR A 307 -8.04 -5.38 7.16
C THR A 307 -8.90 -6.64 7.29
N SER A 308 -10.19 -6.53 7.58
CA SER A 308 -11.02 -7.70 7.92
C SER A 308 -10.64 -8.35 9.26
N THR A 309 -10.13 -7.54 10.19
CA THR A 309 -9.85 -7.97 11.57
C THR A 309 -10.94 -7.49 12.51
N PRO A 310 -11.36 -8.29 13.50
CA PRO A 310 -12.46 -7.92 14.38
C PRO A 310 -12.26 -6.55 15.05
N LEU A 311 -11.14 -6.33 15.71
CA LEU A 311 -10.88 -5.08 16.46
C LEU A 311 -10.51 -3.90 15.55
N GLY A 312 -9.76 -4.15 14.48
CA GLY A 312 -9.27 -3.09 13.59
C GLY A 312 -10.39 -2.33 12.91
N ASP A 313 -11.32 -3.07 12.32
CA ASP A 313 -12.41 -2.50 11.54
C ASP A 313 -13.38 -1.70 12.43
N ILE A 314 -13.64 -2.17 13.67
CA ILE A 314 -14.46 -1.45 14.65
C ILE A 314 -13.79 -0.13 15.08
N ALA A 315 -12.52 -0.19 15.47
CA ALA A 315 -11.78 0.98 15.96
C ALA A 315 -11.67 2.07 14.89
N GLU A 316 -11.40 1.68 13.65
CA GLU A 316 -11.28 2.62 12.52
C GLU A 316 -12.63 3.23 12.14
N SER A 317 -13.70 2.42 12.07
CA SER A 317 -15.06 2.93 11.79
C SER A 317 -15.52 3.94 12.84
N SER A 318 -15.26 3.66 14.12
CA SER A 318 -15.55 4.58 15.21
C SER A 318 -14.73 5.88 15.11
N ALA A 319 -13.43 5.78 14.75
CA ALA A 319 -12.57 6.94 14.58
C ALA A 319 -13.05 7.85 13.43
N ILE A 320 -13.53 7.28 12.33
CA ILE A 320 -14.10 8.07 11.23
C ILE A 320 -15.33 8.86 11.68
N VAL A 321 -16.25 8.23 12.39
CA VAL A 321 -17.42 8.97 12.93
C VAL A 321 -17.00 10.07 13.89
N LYS A 322 -15.98 9.85 14.72
CA LYS A 322 -15.46 10.89 15.64
C LYS A 322 -14.86 12.09 14.90
N VAL A 323 -14.13 11.86 13.81
CA VAL A 323 -13.46 12.94 13.06
C VAL A 323 -14.44 13.71 12.17
N PHE A 324 -15.34 13.00 11.49
CA PHE A 324 -16.19 13.57 10.46
C PHE A 324 -17.63 13.90 10.91
N GLY A 325 -18.03 13.44 12.10
CA GLY A 325 -19.38 13.65 12.62
C GLY A 325 -20.45 13.16 11.63
N ASP A 326 -21.50 13.93 11.41
CA ASP A 326 -22.58 13.59 10.47
C ASP A 326 -22.10 13.48 9.02
N HIS A 327 -20.98 14.12 8.66
CA HIS A 327 -20.42 14.03 7.33
C HIS A 327 -19.91 12.62 7.00
N ALA A 328 -19.55 11.79 7.99
CA ALA A 328 -19.19 10.41 7.81
C ALA A 328 -20.24 9.60 7.03
N TYR A 329 -21.51 9.95 7.18
CA TYR A 329 -22.65 9.30 6.51
C TYR A 329 -22.89 9.80 5.08
N ALA A 330 -22.27 10.92 4.72
CA ALA A 330 -22.38 11.53 3.39
C ALA A 330 -21.24 11.12 2.45
N MET A 331 -20.18 10.51 2.94
CA MET A 331 -19.01 10.05 2.18
C MET A 331 -19.20 8.63 1.61
N ASN A 332 -18.39 8.28 0.61
CA ASN A 332 -18.13 6.89 0.27
C ASN A 332 -16.90 6.40 1.02
N ILE A 333 -17.02 5.29 1.71
CA ILE A 333 -15.96 4.64 2.43
C ILE A 333 -15.79 3.24 1.86
N ASN A 334 -14.56 2.75 1.71
CA ASN A 334 -14.32 1.40 1.23
C ASN A 334 -13.04 0.80 1.81
N SER A 335 -12.88 -0.52 1.67
CA SER A 335 -11.60 -1.20 1.82
C SER A 335 -11.30 -2.05 0.60
N THR A 336 -10.30 -1.63 -0.17
CA THR A 336 -9.81 -2.39 -1.33
C THR A 336 -9.11 -3.68 -0.94
N LYS A 337 -8.74 -3.86 0.33
CA LYS A 337 -8.20 -5.11 0.86
C LYS A 337 -9.19 -6.28 0.78
N SER A 338 -10.48 -6.01 0.64
CA SER A 338 -11.48 -7.04 0.33
C SER A 338 -11.17 -7.78 -0.99
N MET A 339 -10.46 -7.12 -1.91
CA MET A 339 -10.09 -7.61 -3.24
C MET A 339 -8.61 -8.01 -3.33
N THR A 340 -7.71 -7.13 -2.91
CA THR A 340 -6.26 -7.33 -3.02
C THR A 340 -5.67 -8.20 -1.92
N GLY A 341 -6.37 -8.40 -0.81
CA GLY A 341 -5.75 -8.81 0.44
C GLY A 341 -4.89 -7.67 1.03
N HIS A 342 -4.14 -7.97 2.06
CA HIS A 342 -3.28 -7.02 2.76
C HIS A 342 -1.83 -7.15 2.28
N LEU A 343 -1.35 -6.19 1.50
CA LEU A 343 0.00 -6.17 0.93
C LEU A 343 1.06 -5.62 1.92
N LEU A 344 0.76 -5.58 3.21
CA LEU A 344 1.67 -5.12 4.27
C LEU A 344 2.32 -3.77 3.93
N GLY A 345 3.65 -3.72 3.80
CA GLY A 345 4.38 -2.49 3.51
C GLY A 345 4.04 -1.83 2.18
N ALA A 346 3.48 -2.57 1.22
CA ALA A 346 3.01 -2.04 -0.06
C ALA A 346 1.56 -1.52 -0.03
N ALA A 347 0.78 -1.87 1.01
CA ALA A 347 -0.66 -1.62 1.07
C ALA A 347 -1.02 -0.15 0.82
N GLY A 348 -0.36 0.77 1.53
CA GLY A 348 -0.65 2.20 1.39
C GLY A 348 -0.42 2.76 -0.01
N ALA A 349 0.51 2.19 -0.78
CA ALA A 349 0.78 2.64 -2.14
C ALA A 349 -0.34 2.24 -3.12
N VAL A 350 -0.77 0.97 -3.09
CA VAL A 350 -1.85 0.51 -3.98
C VAL A 350 -3.19 1.17 -3.61
N GLU A 351 -3.42 1.44 -2.32
CA GLU A 351 -4.61 2.13 -1.82
C GLU A 351 -4.62 3.63 -2.16
N ALA A 352 -3.46 4.28 -2.13
CA ALA A 352 -3.28 5.63 -2.64
C ALA A 352 -3.61 5.71 -4.14
N ILE A 353 -3.10 4.75 -4.93
CA ILE A 353 -3.42 4.65 -6.36
C ILE A 353 -4.93 4.47 -6.56
N ALA A 354 -5.60 3.59 -5.81
CA ALA A 354 -7.05 3.42 -5.88
C ALA A 354 -7.80 4.72 -5.57
N SER A 355 -7.36 5.50 -4.58
CA SER A 355 -7.93 6.78 -4.19
C SER A 355 -7.74 7.86 -5.27
N ILE A 356 -6.55 7.91 -5.87
CA ILE A 356 -6.25 8.82 -7.00
C ILE A 356 -7.10 8.47 -8.22
N MET A 357 -7.22 7.19 -8.54
CA MET A 357 -8.06 6.74 -9.65
C MET A 357 -9.54 7.00 -9.41
N ALA A 358 -10.01 6.95 -8.14
CA ALA A 358 -11.36 7.35 -7.79
C ALA A 358 -11.61 8.86 -8.06
N ILE A 359 -10.64 9.72 -7.77
CA ILE A 359 -10.67 11.16 -8.13
C ILE A 359 -10.74 11.33 -9.66
N LYS A 360 -9.86 10.63 -10.39
CA LYS A 360 -9.76 10.74 -11.84
C LYS A 360 -11.05 10.32 -12.56
N HIS A 361 -11.66 9.23 -12.13
CA HIS A 361 -12.79 8.60 -12.82
C HIS A 361 -14.17 8.93 -12.23
N GLY A 362 -14.22 9.53 -11.05
CA GLY A 362 -15.50 9.80 -10.37
C GLY A 362 -16.26 8.54 -9.99
N VAL A 363 -15.53 7.51 -9.55
CA VAL A 363 -16.08 6.21 -9.14
C VAL A 363 -15.30 5.68 -7.94
N VAL A 364 -15.98 5.29 -6.87
CA VAL A 364 -15.36 4.64 -5.70
C VAL A 364 -15.50 3.12 -5.84
N PRO A 365 -14.39 2.37 -5.78
CA PRO A 365 -14.42 0.90 -5.83
C PRO A 365 -15.18 0.29 -4.66
N PRO A 366 -15.74 -0.93 -4.83
CA PRO A 366 -16.52 -1.57 -3.77
C PRO A 366 -15.64 -2.13 -2.65
N THR A 367 -16.27 -2.31 -1.49
CA THR A 367 -15.91 -3.34 -0.52
C THR A 367 -16.72 -4.59 -0.84
N ILE A 368 -16.05 -5.69 -1.14
CA ILE A 368 -16.73 -6.96 -1.44
C ILE A 368 -16.82 -7.87 -0.20
N ASN A 369 -17.60 -8.95 -0.31
CA ASN A 369 -17.72 -10.03 0.68
C ASN A 369 -18.47 -9.69 1.98
N HIS A 370 -19.06 -8.52 2.10
CA HIS A 370 -19.94 -8.20 3.23
C HIS A 370 -21.29 -8.94 3.06
N GLN A 371 -21.66 -9.77 4.04
CA GLN A 371 -22.89 -10.55 4.06
C GLN A 371 -23.71 -10.34 5.34
N THR A 372 -23.04 -10.29 6.49
CA THR A 372 -23.66 -10.17 7.80
C THR A 372 -23.27 -8.87 8.47
N PRO A 373 -24.22 -7.96 8.74
CA PRO A 373 -23.93 -6.72 9.46
C PRO A 373 -23.35 -6.99 10.86
N ASP A 374 -22.33 -6.22 11.24
CA ASP A 374 -21.76 -6.24 12.57
C ASP A 374 -22.40 -5.14 13.42
N GLU A 375 -23.01 -5.50 14.54
CA GLU A 375 -23.73 -4.60 15.42
C GLU A 375 -22.80 -3.57 16.13
N GLU A 376 -21.48 -3.86 16.18
CA GLU A 376 -20.47 -2.97 16.75
C GLU A 376 -19.98 -1.91 15.75
N ILE A 377 -20.41 -1.98 14.48
CA ILE A 377 -20.08 -1.03 13.43
C ILE A 377 -21.32 -0.25 13.02
N ASP A 378 -21.23 1.07 12.94
CA ASP A 378 -22.37 1.91 12.57
C ASP A 378 -22.79 1.65 11.11
N GLN A 379 -23.94 1.02 10.93
CA GLN A 379 -24.49 0.62 9.65
C GLN A 379 -25.01 1.79 8.79
N LYS A 380 -25.00 3.03 9.30
CA LYS A 380 -25.34 4.24 8.53
C LYS A 380 -24.19 4.64 7.61
N ILE A 381 -22.96 4.18 7.88
CA ILE A 381 -21.79 4.45 7.05
C ILE A 381 -21.97 3.77 5.69
N ASN A 382 -21.74 4.52 4.60
CA ASN A 382 -21.73 3.96 3.25
C ASN A 382 -20.38 3.33 2.94
N PHE A 383 -20.20 2.06 3.31
CA PHE A 383 -18.98 1.28 3.03
C PHE A 383 -18.83 0.84 1.56
N THR A 384 -19.64 1.37 0.67
CA THR A 384 -19.60 1.07 -0.77
C THR A 384 -19.71 -0.44 -1.05
N PHE A 385 -20.61 -1.12 -0.36
CA PHE A 385 -20.71 -2.57 -0.44
C PHE A 385 -21.11 -3.09 -1.83
N GLY A 386 -20.45 -4.17 -2.24
CA GLY A 386 -20.81 -5.06 -3.34
C GLY A 386 -20.56 -4.51 -4.75
N LYS A 387 -20.78 -3.23 -5.00
CA LYS A 387 -20.62 -2.60 -6.32
C LYS A 387 -19.96 -1.24 -6.23
N ALA A 388 -19.13 -0.91 -7.23
CA ALA A 388 -18.55 0.40 -7.39
C ALA A 388 -19.67 1.47 -7.51
N GLN A 389 -19.47 2.63 -6.86
CA GLN A 389 -20.45 3.72 -6.83
C GLN A 389 -19.90 4.95 -7.55
N LYS A 390 -20.67 5.50 -8.48
CA LYS A 390 -20.38 6.79 -9.12
C LYS A 390 -20.50 7.90 -8.09
N ARG A 391 -19.47 8.72 -8.00
CA ARG A 391 -19.41 9.89 -7.13
C ARG A 391 -18.39 10.88 -7.65
N THR A 392 -18.72 12.17 -7.65
CA THR A 392 -17.69 13.20 -7.81
C THR A 392 -16.78 13.16 -6.60
N VAL A 393 -15.53 12.78 -6.78
CA VAL A 393 -14.50 12.74 -5.73
C VAL A 393 -13.53 13.89 -6.00
N ASN A 394 -13.54 14.90 -5.15
CA ASN A 394 -12.58 16.00 -5.19
C ASN A 394 -11.47 15.83 -4.16
N VAL A 395 -11.80 15.19 -3.03
CA VAL A 395 -10.87 14.90 -1.93
C VAL A 395 -11.04 13.46 -1.48
N ALA A 396 -9.94 12.71 -1.44
CA ALA A 396 -9.89 11.35 -0.97
C ALA A 396 -8.79 11.17 0.08
N LEU A 397 -9.11 10.45 1.17
CA LEU A 397 -8.15 9.98 2.18
C LEU A 397 -7.82 8.52 1.95
N SER A 398 -6.59 8.12 2.33
CA SER A 398 -6.19 6.72 2.45
C SER A 398 -5.49 6.50 3.79
N ASN A 399 -6.01 5.58 4.59
CA ASN A 399 -5.52 5.24 5.92
C ASN A 399 -4.71 3.95 5.92
N THR A 400 -3.59 3.93 6.62
CA THR A 400 -2.82 2.71 6.91
C THR A 400 -2.39 2.67 8.35
N PHE A 401 -2.68 1.55 9.02
CA PHE A 401 -2.34 1.34 10.44
C PHE A 401 -1.48 0.09 10.58
N GLY A 402 -0.27 0.25 11.10
CA GLY A 402 0.74 -0.80 11.18
C GLY A 402 0.93 -1.35 12.58
N PHE A 403 1.37 -2.60 12.67
CA PHE A 403 1.87 -3.17 13.91
C PHE A 403 2.95 -2.27 14.51
N GLY A 404 3.01 -2.19 15.85
CA GLY A 404 3.78 -1.18 16.56
C GLY A 404 2.98 0.10 16.84
N GLY A 405 1.71 0.16 16.36
CA GLY A 405 0.84 1.33 16.52
C GLY A 405 1.19 2.47 15.57
N HIS A 406 1.84 2.17 14.45
CA HIS A 406 2.19 3.15 13.42
C HIS A 406 0.96 3.51 12.57
N ASN A 407 0.50 4.74 12.64
CA ASN A 407 -0.63 5.21 11.86
C ASN A 407 -0.17 6.28 10.86
N ALA A 408 -0.55 6.13 9.59
CA ALA A 408 -0.32 7.07 8.53
C ALA A 408 -1.60 7.31 7.72
N CYS A 409 -1.83 8.55 7.33
CA CYS A 409 -2.95 8.97 6.49
C CYS A 409 -2.42 9.92 5.41
N VAL A 410 -2.78 9.68 4.16
CA VAL A 410 -2.47 10.55 3.03
C VAL A 410 -3.75 11.10 2.42
N LEU A 411 -3.70 12.35 1.97
CA LEU A 411 -4.85 13.05 1.41
C LEU A 411 -4.53 13.54 0.00
N PHE A 412 -5.37 13.13 -0.95
CA PHE A 412 -5.29 13.55 -2.35
C PHE A 412 -6.44 14.49 -2.69
N LYS A 413 -6.12 15.50 -3.49
CA LYS A 413 -7.09 16.52 -3.94
C LYS A 413 -7.06 16.64 -5.47
N LYS A 414 -8.24 16.74 -6.06
CA LYS A 414 -8.37 17.04 -7.49
C LYS A 414 -7.74 18.39 -7.81
N ILE A 415 -7.00 18.46 -8.91
CA ILE A 415 -6.52 19.74 -9.46
C ILE A 415 -7.56 20.30 -10.41
N ASN A 416 -7.90 21.56 -10.18
CA ASN A 416 -8.79 22.34 -11.04
C ASN A 416 -8.01 23.06 -12.12
#